data_38c431fd08e518a1f08744cfb7014e15
#
_entry.id   38c431fd08e518a1f08744cfb7014e15
#
_cell.length_a   1.000
_cell.length_b   1.000
_cell.length_c   1.000
_cell.angle_alpha   90.00
_cell.angle_beta   90.00
_cell.angle_gamma   90.00
#
_symmetry.space_group_name_H-M   'P 1'
#
loop_
_entity.id
_entity.type
_entity.pdbx_description
1 polymer ?
#
loop_
_entity_poly.entity_id
_entity_poly.type
_entity_poly.pdbx_seq_one_letter_code
_entity_poly.pdbx_strand_id
1 'polypeptide(L)'
;ALLDDRALLACMAYVDLNPIRAKLARTPEHSDFTSIKSRINSIAKQTEPVRCLDQFTGINKKTNGIPFRLDDYIQLVEWSGRIVHLTKKGFITSDEPGLLKRLSLDKDAWHTLITQFEQHFGHWVGSEHIVRQLYEDHRYQRTPSTRSHRSLFG
;
A
#
# COMPACT_ATOMS: atom_id res chain seq x y z
N ALA A 1 -6.97 6.84 -10.19
CA ALA A 1 -7.90 6.41 -9.13
C ALA A 1 -7.52 5.02 -8.63
N LEU A 2 -7.78 4.75 -7.36
CA LEU A 2 -7.59 3.45 -6.70
C LEU A 2 -8.92 2.72 -6.73
N LEU A 3 -8.96 1.54 -7.35
CA LEU A 3 -10.20 0.87 -7.68
C LEU A 3 -10.59 -0.24 -6.69
N ASP A 4 -9.63 -0.71 -5.89
CA ASP A 4 -9.86 -1.76 -4.90
C ASP A 4 -8.96 -1.61 -3.66
N ASP A 5 -9.21 -2.45 -2.65
CA ASP A 5 -8.49 -2.45 -1.39
C ASP A 5 -6.99 -2.73 -1.55
N ARG A 6 -6.60 -3.55 -2.53
CA ARG A 6 -5.19 -3.87 -2.81
C ARG A 6 -4.46 -2.66 -3.38
N ALA A 7 -5.10 -1.95 -4.31
CA ALA A 7 -4.58 -0.73 -4.89
C ALA A 7 -4.46 0.39 -3.84
N LEU A 8 -5.46 0.52 -2.97
CA LEU A 8 -5.43 1.46 -1.84
C LEU A 8 -4.24 1.16 -0.92
N LEU A 9 -4.09 -0.09 -0.49
CA LEU A 9 -3.00 -0.51 0.39
C LEU A 9 -1.63 -0.24 -0.23
N ALA A 10 -1.44 -0.63 -1.49
CA ALA A 10 -0.18 -0.45 -2.20
C ALA A 10 0.18 1.03 -2.36
N CYS A 11 -0.78 1.87 -2.72
CA CYS A 11 -0.57 3.31 -2.85
C CYS A 11 -0.21 3.95 -1.51
N MET A 12 -0.93 3.63 -0.44
CA MET A 12 -0.64 4.13 0.91
C MET A 12 0.77 3.74 1.35
N ALA A 13 1.13 2.47 1.23
CA ALA A 13 2.45 1.99 1.60
C ALA A 13 3.55 2.62 0.73
N TYR A 14 3.32 2.78 -0.58
CA TYR A 14 4.24 3.45 -1.48
C TYR A 14 4.54 4.88 -1.02
N VAL A 15 3.51 5.65 -0.67
CA VAL A 15 3.66 7.04 -0.20
C VAL A 15 4.34 7.10 1.17
N ASP A 16 3.92 6.27 2.12
CA ASP A 16 4.49 6.27 3.48
C ASP A 16 5.96 5.78 3.52
N LEU A 17 6.37 4.97 2.55
CA LEU A 17 7.76 4.51 2.40
C LEU A 17 8.65 5.48 1.59
N ASN A 18 8.10 6.56 1.06
CA ASN A 18 8.86 7.49 0.23
C ASN A 18 10.14 8.03 0.91
N PRO A 19 10.10 8.51 2.17
CA PRO A 19 11.31 8.97 2.85
C PRO A 19 12.36 7.87 3.02
N ILE A 20 11.93 6.62 3.23
CA ILE A 20 12.83 5.46 3.36
C ILE A 20 13.49 5.13 2.01
N ARG A 21 12.70 5.11 0.92
CA ARG A 21 13.24 4.92 -0.44
C ARG A 21 14.22 6.03 -0.83
N ALA A 22 13.92 7.26 -0.45
CA ALA A 22 14.79 8.42 -0.69
C ALA A 22 16.00 8.47 0.25
N LYS A 23 16.17 7.51 1.18
CA LYS A 23 17.22 7.46 2.20
C LYS A 23 17.24 8.66 3.16
N LEU A 24 16.11 9.35 3.30
CA LEU A 24 15.89 10.46 4.23
C LEU A 24 15.51 9.96 5.63
N ALA A 25 14.92 8.78 5.71
CA ALA A 25 14.56 8.11 6.96
C ALA A 25 15.00 6.65 6.93
N ARG A 26 15.20 6.06 8.12
CA ARG A 26 15.53 4.63 8.26
C ARG A 26 14.32 3.77 8.62
N THR A 27 13.36 4.37 9.30
CA THR A 27 12.15 3.68 9.79
C THR A 27 10.92 4.56 9.60
N PRO A 28 9.70 3.97 9.63
CA PRO A 28 8.46 4.72 9.51
C PRO A 28 8.28 5.80 10.58
N GLU A 29 8.75 5.56 11.82
CA GLU A 29 8.67 6.53 12.93
C GLU A 29 9.50 7.79 12.66
N HIS A 30 10.54 7.68 11.86
CA HIS A 30 11.41 8.79 11.47
C HIS A 30 11.09 9.39 10.09
N SER A 31 10.03 8.88 9.45
CA SER A 31 9.58 9.34 8.13
C SER A 31 8.73 10.61 8.23
N ASP A 32 9.38 11.76 8.26
CA ASP A 32 8.69 13.05 8.36
C ASP A 32 7.68 13.26 7.22
N PHE A 33 6.60 13.96 7.54
CA PHE A 33 5.51 14.32 6.62
C PHE A 33 4.74 13.13 6.02
N THR A 34 4.76 11.97 6.69
CA THR A 34 3.99 10.79 6.28
C THR A 34 2.79 10.53 7.19
N SER A 35 1.77 9.87 6.64
CA SER A 35 0.60 9.49 7.40
C SER A 35 0.95 8.44 8.46
N ILE A 36 1.84 7.52 8.16
CA ILE A 36 2.26 6.47 9.10
C ILE A 36 2.93 7.04 10.35
N LYS A 37 3.82 8.02 10.22
CA LYS A 37 4.44 8.69 11.36
C LYS A 37 3.40 9.37 12.26
N SER A 38 2.45 10.08 11.66
CA SER A 38 1.38 10.74 12.40
C SER A 38 0.54 9.73 13.20
N ARG A 39 0.23 8.58 12.60
CA ARG A 39 -0.56 7.51 13.23
C ARG A 39 0.20 6.83 14.37
N ILE A 40 1.48 6.50 14.17
CA ILE A 40 2.35 5.93 15.22
C ILE A 40 2.44 6.90 16.41
N ASN A 41 2.67 8.19 16.15
CA ASN A 41 2.75 9.21 17.18
C ASN A 41 1.41 9.36 17.97
N SER A 42 0.27 9.28 17.30
CA SER A 42 -1.04 9.33 17.96
C SER A 42 -1.24 8.16 18.91
N ILE A 43 -0.85 6.94 18.50
CA ILE A 43 -0.90 5.75 19.37
C ILE A 43 0.02 5.94 20.57
N ALA A 44 1.28 6.31 20.34
CA ALA A 44 2.28 6.46 21.40
C ALA A 44 1.89 7.53 22.44
N LYS A 45 1.20 8.59 22.01
CA LYS A 45 0.76 9.69 22.88
C LYS A 45 -0.65 9.49 23.42
N GLN A 46 -1.34 8.43 23.03
CA GLN A 46 -2.75 8.16 23.36
C GLN A 46 -3.67 9.36 22.99
N THR A 47 -3.37 10.01 21.89
CA THR A 47 -4.12 11.16 21.37
C THR A 47 -5.07 10.74 20.26
N GLU A 48 -6.11 11.55 20.02
CA GLU A 48 -6.99 11.37 18.87
C GLU A 48 -6.20 11.38 17.55
N PRO A 49 -6.62 10.55 16.57
CA PRO A 49 -6.04 10.58 15.22
C PRO A 49 -6.11 11.98 14.61
N VAL A 50 -5.14 12.30 13.77
CA VAL A 50 -5.13 13.57 13.05
C VAL A 50 -6.39 13.69 12.19
N ARG A 51 -7.18 14.73 12.37
CA ARG A 51 -8.52 14.91 11.76
C ARG A 51 -8.55 14.83 10.23
N CYS A 52 -7.44 15.12 9.57
CA CYS A 52 -7.34 15.06 8.10
C CYS A 52 -6.99 13.66 7.55
N LEU A 53 -6.79 12.66 8.41
CA LEU A 53 -6.48 11.30 8.00
C LEU A 53 -7.70 10.40 8.18
N ASP A 54 -8.07 9.67 7.11
CA ASP A 54 -9.12 8.67 7.20
C ASP A 54 -8.79 7.61 8.26
N GLN A 55 -9.82 7.20 8.99
CA GLN A 55 -9.69 6.21 10.05
C GLN A 55 -9.60 4.81 9.48
N PHE A 56 -8.83 3.96 10.16
CA PHE A 56 -8.82 2.53 9.90
C PHE A 56 -10.04 1.89 10.55
N THR A 57 -10.92 1.31 9.75
CA THR A 57 -12.21 0.75 10.20
C THR A 57 -12.18 -0.77 10.35
N GLY A 58 -11.03 -1.39 10.10
CA GLY A 58 -10.90 -2.85 10.10
C GLY A 58 -11.63 -3.47 8.91
N ILE A 59 -12.13 -4.70 9.10
CA ILE A 59 -12.81 -5.47 8.03
C ILE A 59 -14.28 -5.06 7.89
N ASN A 60 -14.75 -4.12 8.68
CA ASN A 60 -16.16 -3.75 8.74
C ASN A 60 -16.53 -2.81 7.58
N LYS A 61 -17.05 -3.35 6.48
CA LYS A 61 -17.45 -2.60 5.27
C LYS A 61 -18.60 -1.61 5.45
N LYS A 62 -19.16 -1.48 6.65
CA LYS A 62 -20.32 -0.61 6.92
C LYS A 62 -19.95 0.83 7.26
N THR A 63 -18.68 1.13 7.46
CA THR A 63 -18.21 2.47 7.83
C THR A 63 -17.28 3.02 6.74
N ASN A 64 -17.44 4.29 6.42
CA ASN A 64 -16.50 5.00 5.55
C ASN A 64 -15.13 5.05 6.24
N GLY A 65 -14.08 4.60 5.54
CA GLY A 65 -12.72 4.61 6.06
C GLY A 65 -11.83 3.57 5.38
N ILE A 66 -10.63 3.43 5.89
CA ILE A 66 -9.64 2.49 5.36
C ILE A 66 -9.99 1.07 5.84
N PRO A 67 -10.25 0.09 4.95
CA PRO A 67 -10.79 -1.24 5.29
C PRO A 67 -9.73 -2.20 5.81
N PHE A 68 -8.81 -1.72 6.64
CA PHE A 68 -7.73 -2.49 7.27
C PHE A 68 -7.68 -2.19 8.77
N ARG A 69 -6.98 -3.03 9.53
CA ARG A 69 -6.60 -2.72 10.91
C ARG A 69 -5.32 -1.89 10.89
N LEU A 70 -5.26 -0.86 11.72
CA LEU A 70 -4.08 0.01 11.80
C LEU A 70 -2.83 -0.77 12.21
N ASP A 71 -2.95 -1.71 13.15
CA ASP A 71 -1.82 -2.54 13.61
C ASP A 71 -1.24 -3.39 12.48
N ASP A 72 -2.11 -4.02 11.67
CA ASP A 72 -1.70 -4.80 10.51
C ASP A 72 -0.97 -3.93 9.47
N TYR A 73 -1.45 -2.70 9.28
CA TYR A 73 -0.84 -1.76 8.35
C TYR A 73 0.54 -1.28 8.84
N ILE A 74 0.67 -0.94 10.12
CA ILE A 74 1.96 -0.56 10.72
C ILE A 74 2.97 -1.69 10.55
N GLN A 75 2.60 -2.93 10.91
CA GLN A 75 3.43 -4.11 10.71
C GLN A 75 3.90 -4.26 9.25
N LEU A 76 2.99 -4.07 8.30
CA LEU A 76 3.29 -4.17 6.88
C LEU A 76 4.30 -3.10 6.44
N VAL A 77 4.11 -1.85 6.85
CA VAL A 77 5.00 -0.74 6.47
C VAL A 77 6.38 -0.89 7.11
N GLU A 78 6.47 -1.32 8.37
CA GLU A 78 7.74 -1.60 9.03
C GLU A 78 8.51 -2.73 8.33
N TRP A 79 7.83 -3.83 8.03
CA TRP A 79 8.42 -4.95 7.30
C TRP A 79 8.90 -4.52 5.90
N SER A 80 8.06 -3.76 5.19
CA SER A 80 8.38 -3.22 3.86
C SER A 80 9.56 -2.26 3.89
N GLY A 81 9.65 -1.41 4.91
CA GLY A 81 10.76 -0.49 5.12
C GLY A 81 12.10 -1.25 5.31
N ARG A 82 12.08 -2.36 6.05
CA ARG A 82 13.26 -3.23 6.19
C ARG A 82 13.71 -3.81 4.85
N ILE A 83 12.78 -4.28 4.03
CA ILE A 83 13.08 -4.83 2.69
C ILE A 83 13.67 -3.76 1.77
N VAL A 84 13.11 -2.57 1.74
CA VAL A 84 13.60 -1.45 0.93
C VAL A 84 15.03 -1.04 1.35
N HIS A 85 15.33 -1.08 2.65
CA HIS A 85 16.66 -0.77 3.17
C HIS A 85 17.70 -1.84 2.86
N LEU A 86 17.30 -3.11 2.87
CA LEU A 86 18.16 -4.26 2.66
C LEU A 86 18.30 -4.52 1.14
N THR A 87 18.86 -3.58 0.39
CA THR A 87 19.15 -3.70 -1.05
C THR A 87 20.10 -4.86 -1.41
N LYS A 88 20.51 -5.70 -0.47
CA LYS A 88 21.26 -6.92 -0.71
C LYS A 88 20.31 -8.10 -0.90
N LYS A 89 20.24 -8.63 -2.12
CA LYS A 89 19.61 -9.92 -2.44
C LYS A 89 19.97 -10.96 -1.37
N GLY A 90 18.97 -11.50 -0.68
CA GLY A 90 19.13 -12.68 0.14
C GLY A 90 18.63 -12.63 1.58
N PHE A 91 18.19 -11.53 2.12
CA PHE A 91 17.68 -11.45 3.49
C PHE A 91 16.21 -10.98 3.52
N ILE A 92 15.32 -11.84 3.07
CA ILE A 92 13.88 -11.67 3.34
C ILE A 92 13.65 -12.38 4.68
N THR A 93 13.40 -11.61 5.75
CA THR A 93 12.98 -12.18 7.03
C THR A 93 11.76 -13.07 6.80
N SER A 94 11.76 -14.24 7.44
CA SER A 94 10.75 -15.31 7.26
C SER A 94 9.32 -14.90 7.63
N ASP A 95 9.13 -13.81 8.36
CA ASP A 95 7.83 -13.41 8.89
C ASP A 95 7.13 -12.42 7.95
N GLU A 96 6.48 -12.99 6.94
CA GLU A 96 5.61 -12.24 6.05
C GLU A 96 4.37 -11.73 6.79
N PRO A 97 4.03 -10.42 6.69
CA PRO A 97 2.85 -9.87 7.32
C PRO A 97 1.56 -10.59 6.90
N GLY A 98 0.73 -10.92 7.89
CA GLY A 98 -0.55 -11.60 7.65
C GLY A 98 -1.48 -10.85 6.70
N LEU A 99 -1.31 -9.53 6.57
CA LEU A 99 -2.10 -8.70 5.65
C LEU A 99 -1.84 -9.06 4.18
N LEU A 100 -0.58 -9.33 3.79
CA LEU A 100 -0.26 -9.76 2.43
C LEU A 100 -0.90 -11.11 2.10
N LYS A 101 -0.83 -12.07 3.03
CA LYS A 101 -1.47 -13.39 2.88
C LYS A 101 -2.97 -13.27 2.73
N ARG A 102 -3.61 -12.43 3.55
CA ARG A 102 -5.06 -12.20 3.52
C ARG A 102 -5.53 -11.58 2.19
N LEU A 103 -4.72 -10.73 1.60
CA LEU A 103 -5.02 -10.09 0.32
C LEU A 103 -4.50 -10.89 -0.89
N SER A 104 -3.89 -12.06 -0.65
CA SER A 104 -3.28 -12.88 -1.71
C SER A 104 -2.28 -12.08 -2.57
N LEU A 105 -1.50 -11.22 -1.93
CA LEU A 105 -0.42 -10.47 -2.57
C LEU A 105 0.89 -11.21 -2.39
N ASP A 106 1.53 -11.54 -3.51
CA ASP A 106 2.85 -12.15 -3.52
C ASP A 106 3.95 -11.17 -3.08
N LYS A 107 5.03 -11.68 -2.46
CA LYS A 107 6.15 -10.87 -1.97
C LYS A 107 6.86 -10.08 -3.07
N ASP A 108 7.10 -10.71 -4.21
CA ASP A 108 7.82 -10.09 -5.31
C ASP A 108 6.95 -9.02 -5.98
N ALA A 109 5.65 -9.31 -6.15
CA ALA A 109 4.67 -8.33 -6.59
C ALA A 109 4.58 -7.16 -5.60
N TRP A 110 4.52 -7.43 -4.29
CA TRP A 110 4.52 -6.39 -3.27
C TRP A 110 5.77 -5.53 -3.30
N HIS A 111 6.96 -6.15 -3.39
CA HIS A 111 8.21 -5.40 -3.50
C HIS A 111 8.21 -4.46 -4.71
N THR A 112 7.72 -4.92 -5.86
CA THR A 112 7.57 -4.09 -7.06
C THR A 112 6.60 -2.94 -6.83
N LEU A 113 5.45 -3.21 -6.19
CA LEU A 113 4.45 -2.19 -5.85
C LEU A 113 5.03 -1.08 -4.97
N ILE A 114 5.76 -1.42 -3.91
CA ILE A 114 6.30 -0.41 -2.99
C ILE A 114 7.55 0.32 -3.50
N THR A 115 8.20 -0.17 -4.55
CA THR A 115 9.43 0.44 -5.10
C THR A 115 9.24 1.12 -6.45
N GLN A 116 8.31 0.63 -7.27
CA GLN A 116 8.17 1.03 -8.68
C GLN A 116 6.72 1.38 -9.07
N PHE A 117 5.87 1.72 -8.11
CA PHE A 117 4.44 1.96 -8.31
C PHE A 117 4.15 2.89 -9.49
N GLU A 118 4.81 4.04 -9.56
CA GLU A 118 4.61 5.04 -10.61
C GLU A 118 5.02 4.56 -12.01
N GLN A 119 5.94 3.58 -12.09
CA GLN A 119 6.39 3.04 -13.37
C GLN A 119 5.38 2.05 -13.97
N HIS A 120 4.57 1.43 -13.11
CA HIS A 120 3.62 0.39 -13.50
C HIS A 120 2.20 0.91 -13.72
N PHE A 121 1.84 2.03 -13.10
CA PHE A 121 0.48 2.53 -13.13
C PHE A 121 0.38 4.00 -13.54
N GLY A 122 -0.68 4.29 -14.29
CA GLY A 122 -1.05 5.65 -14.66
C GLY A 122 -2.29 6.12 -13.89
N HIS A 123 -3.38 6.40 -14.63
CA HIS A 123 -4.60 6.98 -14.06
C HIS A 123 -5.42 6.02 -13.19
N TRP A 124 -5.31 4.72 -13.42
CA TRP A 124 -6.12 3.68 -12.78
C TRP A 124 -5.23 2.62 -12.15
N VAL A 125 -5.54 2.22 -10.93
CA VAL A 125 -4.83 1.19 -10.19
C VAL A 125 -5.84 0.24 -9.55
N GLY A 126 -5.68 -1.07 -9.76
CA GLY A 126 -6.56 -2.10 -9.23
C GLY A 126 -6.35 -3.43 -9.93
N SER A 127 -7.12 -4.43 -9.53
CA SER A 127 -7.11 -5.76 -10.15
C SER A 127 -7.55 -5.68 -11.63
N GLU A 128 -7.02 -6.58 -12.45
CA GLU A 128 -7.26 -6.55 -13.90
C GLU A 128 -8.75 -6.52 -14.26
N HIS A 129 -9.55 -7.34 -13.61
CA HIS A 129 -10.97 -7.45 -13.89
C HIS A 129 -11.73 -6.14 -13.63
N ILE A 130 -11.40 -5.41 -12.55
CA ILE A 130 -12.02 -4.13 -12.21
C ILE A 130 -11.63 -3.05 -13.23
N VAL A 131 -10.36 -3.02 -13.63
CA VAL A 131 -9.89 -2.08 -14.65
C VAL A 131 -10.59 -2.34 -15.99
N ARG A 132 -10.72 -3.60 -16.41
CA ARG A 132 -11.46 -3.97 -17.64
C ARG A 132 -12.90 -3.55 -17.57
N GLN A 133 -13.61 -3.87 -16.50
CA GLN A 133 -15.00 -3.49 -16.29
C GLN A 133 -15.19 -1.97 -16.38
N LEU A 134 -14.31 -1.19 -15.74
CA LEU A 134 -14.36 0.27 -15.80
C LEU A 134 -14.27 0.80 -17.25
N TYR A 135 -13.42 0.20 -18.07
CA TYR A 135 -13.26 0.60 -19.47
C TYR A 135 -14.45 0.20 -20.32
N GLU A 136 -15.05 -0.96 -20.09
CA GLU A 136 -16.27 -1.40 -20.76
C GLU A 136 -17.45 -0.50 -20.42
N ASP A 137 -17.65 -0.19 -19.14
CA ASP A 137 -18.75 0.65 -18.65
C ASP A 137 -18.67 2.09 -19.18
N HIS A 138 -17.47 2.65 -19.33
CA HIS A 138 -17.26 4.02 -19.81
C HIS A 138 -17.03 4.12 -21.32
N ARG A 139 -17.12 3.04 -22.09
CA ARG A 139 -16.93 2.97 -23.53
C ARG A 139 -15.68 3.67 -24.05
N TYR A 140 -14.56 3.50 -23.34
CA TYR A 140 -13.29 4.05 -23.81
C TYR A 140 -12.84 3.36 -25.11
N GLN A 141 -12.38 4.14 -26.07
CA GLN A 141 -12.00 3.65 -27.41
C GLN A 141 -10.79 2.73 -27.42
N ARG A 142 -9.95 2.74 -26.38
CA ARG A 142 -8.78 1.87 -26.24
C ARG A 142 -8.65 1.38 -24.79
N THR A 143 -8.67 0.08 -24.62
CA THR A 143 -8.32 -0.55 -23.34
C THR A 143 -6.83 -0.36 -23.08
N PRO A 144 -6.40 0.13 -21.91
CA PRO A 144 -4.99 0.21 -21.59
C PRO A 144 -4.39 -1.19 -21.43
N SER A 145 -3.06 -1.25 -21.47
CA SER A 145 -2.39 -2.49 -21.13
C SER A 145 -2.68 -2.87 -19.68
N THR A 146 -3.32 -3.99 -19.45
CA THR A 146 -3.63 -4.51 -18.10
C THR A 146 -2.54 -5.46 -17.58
N ARG A 147 -1.38 -5.54 -18.27
CA ARG A 147 -0.30 -6.48 -17.92
C ARG A 147 0.20 -6.28 -16.49
N SER A 148 0.48 -5.04 -16.09
CA SER A 148 0.92 -4.73 -14.73
C SER A 148 -0.17 -5.03 -13.70
N HIS A 149 -1.43 -4.76 -14.00
CA HIS A 149 -2.58 -5.07 -13.14
C HIS A 149 -2.67 -6.56 -12.87
N ARG A 150 -2.60 -7.39 -13.91
CA ARG A 150 -2.62 -8.86 -13.80
C ARG A 150 -1.41 -9.40 -13.03
N SER A 151 -0.20 -8.90 -13.33
CA SER A 151 1.01 -9.45 -12.72
C SER A 151 1.19 -9.05 -11.25
N LEU A 152 0.64 -7.91 -10.82
CA LEU A 152 0.87 -7.35 -9.49
C LEU A 152 -0.33 -7.46 -8.56
N PHE A 153 -1.55 -7.55 -9.07
CA PHE A 153 -2.77 -7.67 -8.27
C PHE A 153 -3.58 -8.95 -8.55
N GLY A 154 -3.25 -9.69 -9.59
CA GLY A 154 -3.99 -10.90 -9.99
C GLY A 154 -5.22 -10.62 -10.84
#